data_35522f9947b54f9a7aac14cf1b3a1837
#
_entry.id   35522f9947b54f9a7aac14cf1b3a1837
#
_cell.length_a   1.000
_cell.length_b   1.000
_cell.length_c   1.000
_cell.angle_alpha   90.00
_cell.angle_beta   90.00
_cell.angle_gamma   90.00
#
_symmetry.space_group_name_H-M   'P 1'
#
loop_
_entity.id
_entity.type
_entity.pdbx_description
1 polymer ?
#
loop_
_entity_poly.entity_id
_entity_poly.type
_entity_poly.pdbx_seq_one_letter_code
_entity_poly.pdbx_strand_id
1 'polypeptide(L)'
;MAKRVFTEEERAEYREKMLDAGFDLLKKYGMTHMSVAKITEAAGIGVSTFYNFFASKEEYVYEVLQYRRRKIPELIRIALNGKEKAGPAETRTYLKMMIDERYSVFPSLTPEDEKRLLEMLPEQARPDPVSYTHLRA
;
A
#
# COMPACT_ATOMS: atom_id res chain seq x y z
N MET A 1 -3.17 16.86 -29.62
CA MET A 1 -4.15 16.41 -28.66
C MET A 1 -4.00 17.17 -27.36
N ALA A 2 -5.06 17.76 -26.88
CA ALA A 2 -5.04 18.42 -25.59
C ALA A 2 -4.85 17.36 -24.49
N LYS A 3 -3.97 17.61 -23.54
CA LYS A 3 -3.85 16.78 -22.36
C LYS A 3 -5.16 16.87 -21.57
N ARG A 4 -5.67 15.73 -21.15
CA ARG A 4 -6.81 15.71 -20.26
C ARG A 4 -6.41 16.32 -18.92
N VAL A 5 -7.13 17.32 -18.47
CA VAL A 5 -6.93 17.94 -17.17
C VAL A 5 -7.90 17.28 -16.21
N PHE A 6 -7.37 16.63 -15.17
CA PHE A 6 -8.19 16.02 -14.12
C PHE A 6 -8.57 17.07 -13.09
N THR A 7 -9.81 17.02 -12.63
CA THR A 7 -10.22 17.75 -11.42
C THR A 7 -9.55 17.13 -10.20
N GLU A 8 -9.52 17.84 -9.08
CA GLU A 8 -8.98 17.29 -7.85
C GLU A 8 -9.70 16.02 -7.41
N GLU A 9 -11.03 15.99 -7.60
CA GLU A 9 -11.85 14.81 -7.29
C GLU A 9 -11.48 13.63 -8.17
N GLU A 10 -11.34 13.86 -9.47
CA GLU A 10 -10.92 12.83 -10.42
C GLU A 10 -9.52 12.31 -10.10
N ARG A 11 -8.61 13.22 -9.74
CA ARG A 11 -7.24 12.83 -9.34
C ARG A 11 -7.27 11.92 -8.12
N ALA A 12 -8.06 12.28 -7.12
CA ALA A 12 -8.19 11.48 -5.91
C ALA A 12 -8.75 10.08 -6.20
N GLU A 13 -9.75 10.00 -7.08
CA GLU A 13 -10.35 8.71 -7.48
C GLU A 13 -9.36 7.83 -8.22
N TYR A 14 -8.62 8.38 -9.19
CA TYR A 14 -7.64 7.63 -9.95
C TYR A 14 -6.49 7.16 -9.06
N ARG A 15 -6.03 8.05 -8.17
CA ARG A 15 -4.98 7.70 -7.22
C ARG A 15 -5.41 6.55 -6.32
N GLU A 16 -6.61 6.61 -5.79
CA GLU A 16 -7.15 5.56 -4.93
C GLU A 16 -7.29 4.24 -5.67
N LYS A 17 -7.80 4.26 -6.91
CA LYS A 17 -7.88 3.05 -7.75
C LYS A 17 -6.52 2.41 -7.95
N MET A 18 -5.50 3.23 -8.24
CA MET A 18 -4.15 2.72 -8.43
C MET A 18 -3.59 2.12 -7.14
N LEU A 19 -3.81 2.77 -6.01
CA LEU A 19 -3.33 2.29 -4.73
C LEU A 19 -4.03 1.00 -4.30
N ASP A 20 -5.33 0.89 -4.53
CA ASP A 20 -6.07 -0.34 -4.25
C ASP A 20 -5.59 -1.50 -5.12
N ALA A 21 -5.38 -1.26 -6.41
CA ALA A 21 -4.86 -2.27 -7.33
C ALA A 21 -3.44 -2.71 -6.95
N GLY A 22 -2.65 -1.78 -6.44
CA GLY A 22 -1.26 -2.06 -6.08
C GLY A 22 -1.08 -3.10 -5.00
N PHE A 23 -1.98 -3.14 -4.04
CA PHE A 23 -1.92 -4.14 -2.99
C PHE A 23 -2.05 -5.56 -3.55
N ASP A 24 -3.04 -5.77 -4.40
CA ASP A 24 -3.27 -7.07 -5.03
C ASP A 24 -2.12 -7.46 -5.96
N LEU A 25 -1.58 -6.48 -6.68
CA LEU A 25 -0.45 -6.70 -7.58
C LEU A 25 0.83 -7.06 -6.81
N LEU A 26 1.06 -6.43 -5.66
CA LEU A 26 2.19 -6.79 -4.80
C LEU A 26 2.07 -8.23 -4.30
N LYS A 27 0.87 -8.65 -3.92
CA LYS A 27 0.63 -10.02 -3.49
C LYS A 27 0.84 -11.03 -4.61
N LYS A 28 0.44 -10.67 -5.83
CA LYS A 28 0.51 -11.56 -6.98
C LYS A 28 1.89 -11.65 -7.60
N TYR A 29 2.57 -10.52 -7.75
CA TYR A 29 3.82 -10.44 -8.51
C TYR A 29 5.05 -10.11 -7.67
N GLY A 30 4.88 -9.57 -6.46
CA GLY A 30 5.97 -8.97 -5.72
C GLY A 30 6.45 -7.68 -6.39
N MET A 31 7.37 -6.98 -5.75
CA MET A 31 7.88 -5.72 -6.27
C MET A 31 8.69 -5.88 -7.56
N THR A 32 9.48 -6.94 -7.65
CA THR A 32 10.38 -7.18 -8.79
C THR A 32 9.62 -7.41 -10.09
N HIS A 33 8.57 -8.21 -10.06
CA HIS A 33 7.81 -8.59 -11.25
C HIS A 33 6.62 -7.70 -11.55
N MET A 34 6.30 -6.77 -10.67
CA MET A 34 5.27 -5.78 -10.90
C MET A 34 5.82 -4.68 -11.83
N SER A 35 5.12 -4.42 -12.92
CA SER A 35 5.51 -3.39 -13.89
C SER A 35 4.49 -2.26 -13.92
N VAL A 36 4.92 -1.09 -14.40
CA VAL A 36 4.01 0.05 -14.61
C VAL A 36 2.88 -0.35 -15.56
N ALA A 37 3.17 -1.17 -16.58
CA ALA A 37 2.15 -1.67 -17.51
C ALA A 37 1.08 -2.49 -16.80
N LYS A 38 1.47 -3.37 -15.88
CA LYS A 38 0.53 -4.17 -15.10
C LYS A 38 -0.32 -3.30 -14.16
N ILE A 39 0.30 -2.29 -13.55
CA ILE A 39 -0.38 -1.34 -12.66
C ILE A 39 -1.45 -0.58 -13.44
N THR A 40 -1.08 -0.02 -14.58
CA THR A 40 -1.99 0.81 -15.38
C THR A 40 -3.10 -0.01 -16.01
N GLU A 41 -2.82 -1.24 -16.43
CA GLU A 41 -3.82 -2.16 -16.92
C GLU A 41 -4.86 -2.48 -15.84
N ALA A 42 -4.40 -2.79 -14.65
CA ALA A 42 -5.29 -3.10 -13.53
C ALA A 42 -6.15 -1.91 -13.11
N ALA A 43 -5.61 -0.70 -13.18
CA ALA A 43 -6.33 0.53 -12.83
C ALA A 43 -7.18 1.10 -13.98
N GLY A 44 -7.01 0.58 -15.21
CA GLY A 44 -7.74 1.07 -16.37
C GLY A 44 -7.28 2.45 -16.86
N ILE A 45 -5.99 2.75 -16.74
CA ILE A 45 -5.40 4.03 -17.12
C ILE A 45 -4.22 3.83 -18.08
N GLY A 46 -3.75 4.91 -18.69
CA GLY A 46 -2.56 4.88 -19.53
C GLY A 46 -1.27 5.03 -18.73
N VAL A 47 -0.16 4.58 -19.32
CA VAL A 47 1.17 4.67 -18.70
C VAL A 47 1.56 6.11 -18.39
N SER A 48 1.26 7.05 -19.31
CA SER A 48 1.55 8.47 -19.08
C SER A 48 0.77 9.03 -17.87
N THR A 49 -0.44 8.55 -17.67
CA THR A 49 -1.25 8.94 -16.52
C THR A 49 -0.60 8.48 -15.21
N PHE A 50 -0.04 7.27 -15.18
CA PHE A 50 0.70 6.79 -14.01
C PHE A 50 1.80 7.78 -13.61
N TYR A 51 2.60 8.23 -14.56
CA TYR A 51 3.72 9.13 -14.27
C TYR A 51 3.28 10.56 -13.87
N ASN A 52 2.01 10.90 -14.05
CA ASN A 52 1.46 12.13 -13.48
C ASN A 52 1.23 12.04 -11.97
N PHE A 53 1.16 10.82 -11.43
CA PHE A 53 0.88 10.58 -10.00
C PHE A 53 2.11 10.11 -9.24
N PHE A 54 2.96 9.31 -9.86
CA PHE A 54 4.10 8.68 -9.21
C PHE A 54 5.34 8.82 -10.10
N ALA A 55 6.46 9.18 -9.50
CA ALA A 55 7.70 9.36 -10.25
C ALA A 55 8.32 8.03 -10.68
N SER A 56 8.07 6.97 -9.93
CA SER A 56 8.66 5.66 -10.20
C SER A 56 7.78 4.55 -9.63
N LYS A 57 8.06 3.31 -10.04
CA LYS A 57 7.40 2.13 -9.49
C LYS A 57 7.67 2.01 -7.99
N GLU A 58 8.88 2.32 -7.55
CA GLU A 58 9.28 2.24 -6.16
C GLU A 58 8.53 3.24 -5.30
N GLU A 59 8.37 4.46 -5.78
CA GLU A 59 7.54 5.46 -5.11
C GLU A 59 6.09 5.00 -5.01
N TYR A 60 5.57 4.42 -6.08
CA TYR A 60 4.23 3.86 -6.09
C TYR A 60 4.06 2.76 -5.04
N VAL A 61 5.02 1.82 -4.96
CA VAL A 61 4.99 0.74 -3.96
C VAL A 61 4.99 1.32 -2.55
N TYR A 62 5.83 2.32 -2.29
CA TYR A 62 5.86 2.99 -0.99
C TYR A 62 4.50 3.58 -0.65
N GLU A 63 3.87 4.26 -1.60
CA GLU A 63 2.56 4.87 -1.40
C GLU A 63 1.47 3.82 -1.18
N VAL A 64 1.54 2.67 -1.86
CA VAL A 64 0.63 1.54 -1.64
C VAL A 64 0.75 1.04 -0.21
N LEU A 65 1.97 0.89 0.30
CA LEU A 65 2.20 0.44 1.66
C LEU A 65 1.68 1.45 2.69
N GLN A 66 1.92 2.75 2.44
CA GLN A 66 1.41 3.81 3.32
C GLN A 66 -0.12 3.88 3.31
N TYR A 67 -0.71 3.75 2.14
CA TYR A 67 -2.17 3.72 1.99
C TYR A 67 -2.76 2.56 2.79
N ARG A 68 -2.12 1.40 2.73
CA ARG A 68 -2.56 0.21 3.47
C ARG A 68 -2.44 0.41 4.98
N ARG A 69 -1.32 1.00 5.42
CA ARG A 69 -1.11 1.29 6.84
C ARG A 69 -2.16 2.23 7.42
N ARG A 70 -2.61 3.19 6.64
CA ARG A 70 -3.66 4.13 7.07
C ARG A 70 -5.00 3.44 7.32
N LYS A 71 -5.19 2.24 6.77
CA LYS A 71 -6.42 1.47 6.99
C LYS A 71 -6.38 0.66 8.29
N ILE A 72 -5.23 0.53 8.93
CA ILE A 72 -5.10 -0.22 10.20
C ILE A 72 -6.02 0.34 11.30
N PRO A 73 -6.06 1.66 11.56
CA PRO A 73 -6.99 2.20 12.55
C PRO A 73 -8.45 1.86 12.27
N GLU A 74 -8.85 1.84 11.00
CA GLU A 74 -10.20 1.45 10.61
C GLU A 74 -10.47 -0.03 10.90
N LEU A 75 -9.49 -0.90 10.64
CA LEU A 75 -9.61 -2.32 10.95
C LEU A 75 -9.74 -2.55 12.46
N ILE A 76 -9.00 -1.77 13.25
CA ILE A 76 -9.09 -1.81 14.71
C ILE A 76 -10.49 -1.39 15.16
N ARG A 77 -11.01 -0.31 14.60
CA ARG A 77 -12.34 0.18 14.90
C ARG A 77 -13.42 -0.87 14.63
N ILE A 78 -13.31 -1.54 13.48
CA ILE A 78 -14.24 -2.61 13.10
C ILE A 78 -14.15 -3.78 14.09
N ALA A 79 -12.93 -4.18 14.44
CA ALA A 79 -12.70 -5.29 15.36
C ALA A 79 -13.24 -5.00 16.77
N LEU A 80 -13.15 -3.73 17.22
CA LEU A 80 -13.67 -3.31 18.53
C LEU A 80 -15.19 -3.37 18.60
N ASN A 81 -15.88 -3.23 17.47
CA ASN A 81 -17.33 -3.33 17.38
C ASN A 81 -18.07 -2.45 18.40
N GLY A 82 -17.64 -1.19 18.50
CA GLY A 82 -18.25 -0.20 19.40
C GLY A 82 -17.74 -0.23 20.84
N LYS A 83 -16.84 -1.12 21.20
CA LYS A 83 -16.25 -1.19 22.54
C LYS A 83 -15.04 -0.27 22.65
N GLU A 84 -14.80 0.25 23.83
CA GLU A 84 -13.64 1.11 24.10
C GLU A 84 -12.34 0.34 24.22
N LYS A 85 -12.41 -0.90 24.68
CA LYS A 85 -11.25 -1.77 24.89
C LYS A 85 -11.48 -3.12 24.25
N ALA A 86 -10.40 -3.68 23.72
CA ALA A 86 -10.43 -5.01 23.14
C ALA A 86 -10.41 -6.06 24.25
N GLY A 87 -11.43 -6.90 24.27
CA GLY A 87 -11.43 -8.13 25.04
C GLY A 87 -10.89 -9.28 24.19
N PRO A 88 -10.95 -10.52 24.71
CA PRO A 88 -10.45 -11.70 23.98
C PRO A 88 -11.11 -11.90 22.61
N ALA A 89 -12.43 -11.63 22.50
CA ALA A 89 -13.16 -11.79 21.24
C ALA A 89 -12.72 -10.77 20.20
N GLU A 90 -12.58 -9.51 20.59
CA GLU A 90 -12.16 -8.43 19.70
C GLU A 90 -10.71 -8.60 19.26
N THR A 91 -9.84 -9.02 20.18
CA THR A 91 -8.45 -9.31 19.89
C THR A 91 -8.34 -10.45 18.88
N ARG A 92 -9.13 -11.48 19.04
CA ARG A 92 -9.18 -12.62 18.11
C ARG A 92 -9.63 -12.17 16.73
N THR A 93 -10.65 -11.34 16.65
CA THR A 93 -11.15 -10.79 15.39
C THR A 93 -10.04 -10.00 14.67
N TYR A 94 -9.35 -9.11 15.40
CA TYR A 94 -8.26 -8.32 14.85
C TYR A 94 -7.12 -9.20 14.32
N LEU A 95 -6.71 -10.21 15.12
CA LEU A 95 -5.65 -11.12 14.72
C LEU A 95 -6.03 -11.92 13.47
N LYS A 96 -7.27 -12.37 13.36
CA LYS A 96 -7.77 -13.04 12.15
C LYS A 96 -7.69 -12.13 10.94
N MET A 97 -8.06 -10.86 11.10
CA MET A 97 -7.97 -9.87 10.03
C MET A 97 -6.52 -9.65 9.60
N MET A 98 -5.59 -9.61 10.56
CA MET A 98 -4.16 -9.41 10.25
C MET A 98 -3.52 -10.60 9.56
N ILE A 99 -4.01 -11.81 9.83
CA ILE A 99 -3.52 -13.04 9.20
C ILE A 99 -4.11 -13.20 7.79
N ASP A 100 -5.30 -12.68 7.57
CA ASP A 100 -5.98 -12.76 6.28
C ASP A 100 -5.13 -12.08 5.20
N GLU A 101 -4.85 -12.81 4.15
CA GLU A 101 -4.02 -12.34 3.03
C GLU A 101 -4.55 -11.05 2.40
N ARG A 102 -5.84 -10.79 2.52
CA ARG A 102 -6.46 -9.57 1.99
C ARG A 102 -5.97 -8.31 2.71
N TYR A 103 -5.48 -8.45 3.94
CA TYR A 103 -5.06 -7.32 4.75
C TYR A 103 -3.55 -7.26 5.01
N SER A 104 -2.81 -8.31 4.65
CA SER A 104 -1.38 -8.39 4.90
C SER A 104 -0.57 -8.20 3.63
N VAL A 105 0.41 -7.30 3.67
CA VAL A 105 1.38 -7.09 2.58
C VAL A 105 2.75 -7.70 2.87
N PHE A 106 3.01 -8.08 4.11
CA PHE A 106 4.34 -8.50 4.54
C PHE A 106 4.93 -9.67 3.75
N PRO A 107 4.14 -10.71 3.40
CA PRO A 107 4.68 -11.81 2.59
C PRO A 107 5.03 -11.43 1.16
N SER A 108 4.63 -10.25 0.71
CA SER A 108 4.78 -9.82 -0.67
C SER A 108 6.11 -9.14 -0.96
N LEU A 109 6.87 -8.81 0.07
CA LEU A 109 8.16 -8.13 -0.08
C LEU A 109 9.28 -9.01 0.46
N THR A 110 10.32 -9.22 -0.36
CA THR A 110 11.54 -9.87 0.11
C THR A 110 12.38 -8.87 0.89
N PRO A 111 13.33 -9.32 1.73
CA PRO A 111 14.27 -8.40 2.39
C PRO A 111 15.05 -7.52 1.41
N GLU A 112 15.34 -8.03 0.22
CA GLU A 112 16.00 -7.27 -0.84
C GLU A 112 15.10 -6.18 -1.40
N ASP A 113 13.82 -6.49 -1.59
CA ASP A 113 12.82 -5.50 -2.04
C ASP A 113 12.66 -4.39 -1.01
N GLU A 114 12.61 -4.73 0.26
CA GLU A 114 12.51 -3.75 1.35
C GLU A 114 13.72 -2.82 1.37
N LYS A 115 14.92 -3.39 1.24
CA LYS A 115 16.16 -2.63 1.22
C LYS A 115 16.20 -1.67 0.03
N ARG A 116 15.85 -2.16 -1.15
CA ARG A 116 15.80 -1.37 -2.37
C ARG A 116 14.82 -0.21 -2.26
N LEU A 117 13.64 -0.48 -1.69
CA LEU A 117 12.62 0.53 -1.46
C LEU A 117 13.12 1.62 -0.53
N LEU A 118 13.76 1.24 0.58
CA LEU A 118 14.29 2.18 1.57
C LEU A 118 15.41 3.04 1.00
N GLU A 119 16.27 2.46 0.18
CA GLU A 119 17.40 3.19 -0.45
C GLU A 119 16.91 4.25 -1.42
N MET A 120 15.76 4.07 -2.03
CA MET A 120 15.19 5.00 -3.00
C MET A 120 14.42 6.15 -2.37
N LEU A 121 14.09 6.05 -1.08
CA LEU A 121 13.36 7.10 -0.38
C LEU A 121 14.31 8.18 0.14
N PRO A 122 13.85 9.45 0.19
CA PRO A 122 14.59 10.48 0.89
C PRO A 122 14.80 10.08 2.35
N GLU A 123 15.94 10.49 2.92
CA GLU A 123 16.28 10.13 4.29
C GLU A 123 15.18 10.48 5.29
N GLN A 124 14.50 11.62 5.10
CA GLN A 124 13.42 12.06 5.98
C GLN A 124 12.17 11.16 5.89
N ALA A 125 12.00 10.43 4.79
CA ALA A 125 10.86 9.53 4.59
C ALA A 125 11.16 8.10 5.02
N ARG A 126 12.42 7.80 5.37
CA ARG A 126 12.80 6.45 5.81
C ARG A 126 12.29 6.21 7.23
N PRO A 127 11.73 5.03 7.48
CA PRO A 127 11.32 4.69 8.85
C PRO A 127 12.53 4.57 9.77
N ASP A 128 12.28 4.81 11.05
CA ASP A 128 13.30 4.59 12.09
C ASP A 128 13.72 3.11 12.03
N PRO A 129 15.04 2.83 12.01
CA PRO A 129 15.53 1.45 12.02
C PRO A 129 14.97 0.60 13.15
N VAL A 130 14.74 1.18 14.31
CA VAL A 130 14.18 0.47 15.47
C VAL A 130 12.74 0.06 15.18
N SER A 131 11.91 0.96 14.64
CA SER A 131 10.53 0.66 14.26
C SER A 131 10.48 -0.40 13.18
N TYR A 132 11.38 -0.32 12.20
CA TYR A 132 11.46 -1.27 11.11
C TYR A 132 11.82 -2.68 11.61
N THR A 133 12.82 -2.76 12.47
CA THR A 133 13.24 -4.03 13.07
C THR A 133 12.11 -4.64 13.91
N HIS A 134 11.40 -3.82 14.64
CA HIS A 134 10.28 -4.24 15.48
C HIS A 134 9.13 -4.84 14.63
N LEU A 135 8.86 -4.26 13.47
CA LEU A 135 7.84 -4.77 12.55
C LEU A 135 8.21 -6.12 11.96
N ARG A 136 9.49 -6.47 11.88
CA ARG A 136 9.96 -7.74 11.36
C ARG A 136 10.02 -8.84 12.43
N ALA A 137 10.09 -8.44 13.64
CA ALA A 137 10.06 -9.39 14.77
C ALA A 137 8.66 -9.92 15.00
#